data_c20d7205985fda2112a9739d3fa08aa6
#
_entry.id   c20d7205985fda2112a9739d3fa08aa6
#
_cell.length_a   1.000
_cell.length_b   1.000
_cell.length_c   1.000
_cell.angle_alpha   90.00
_cell.angle_beta   90.00
_cell.angle_gamma   90.00
#
_symmetry.space_group_name_H-M   'P 1'
#
loop_
_entity.id
_entity.type
_entity.pdbx_description
1 polymer ?
#
loop_
_entity_poly.entity_id
_entity_poly.type
_entity_poly.pdbx_seq_one_letter_code
_entity_poly.pdbx_strand_id
1 'polypeptide(L)'
;MINSVNLTSELVKCPSVTPDDAGTFKLIKELFKDTDFKITEVSKNGIKNLFLRWGSKNLPTFGFCGHIDVVNPGEISKWKMNPFSGKIINNEIFGRGSVDMKSAVAAFCLAALNVSKETSPIFSIVLLITSDEEGKAKDGTNAILEWMNKNNERMDYCIVGEPTCPKKLGDMIKIGRKGSLTCHFTIIGKQGHSAYPQLAINPINSSVNLIYLLTNKPLDNGSKFFEPSTLVTTSIFTENRANNVIPQQVKVTVNIRFNDNHTGERISVWLKKCAKKIEHKTKTIIKTDIKISGEPFYSKPGYLAKLVKKSVQKYTGISSEFSTSGGTSDARFVITKCPVVEFGLVGKKMHAIDESVQISQVIDLENIYTDILKNYINDVNRKTRG
;
A
#
# COMPACT_ATOMS: atom_id res chain seq x y z
N MET A 1 -6.92 -9.14 -29.78
CA MET A 1 -5.71 -9.21 -28.93
C MET A 1 -6.03 -8.62 -27.56
N ILE A 2 -5.63 -9.29 -26.49
CA ILE A 2 -5.76 -8.75 -25.12
C ILE A 2 -4.73 -7.62 -24.98
N ASN A 3 -5.17 -6.46 -24.50
CA ASN A 3 -4.31 -5.31 -24.18
C ASN A 3 -4.56 -4.89 -22.71
N SER A 4 -3.72 -4.04 -22.16
CA SER A 4 -3.82 -3.61 -20.75
C SER A 4 -5.13 -2.91 -20.41
N VAL A 5 -5.71 -2.18 -21.35
CA VAL A 5 -7.01 -1.50 -21.17
C VAL A 5 -8.15 -2.51 -21.00
N ASN A 6 -8.22 -3.51 -21.87
CA ASN A 6 -9.24 -4.55 -21.79
C ASN A 6 -9.06 -5.42 -20.54
N LEU A 7 -7.80 -5.79 -20.22
CA LEU A 7 -7.51 -6.56 -19.02
C LEU A 7 -7.87 -5.77 -17.75
N THR A 8 -7.56 -4.47 -17.70
CA THR A 8 -7.99 -3.60 -16.61
C THR A 8 -9.51 -3.61 -16.44
N SER A 9 -10.25 -3.43 -17.55
CA SER A 9 -11.71 -3.46 -17.52
C SER A 9 -12.23 -4.78 -16.94
N GLU A 10 -11.71 -5.92 -17.40
CA GLU A 10 -12.12 -7.24 -16.89
C GLU A 10 -11.74 -7.44 -15.41
N LEU A 11 -10.55 -7.02 -14.99
CA LEU A 11 -10.15 -7.08 -13.58
C LEU A 11 -11.04 -6.21 -12.68
N VAL A 12 -11.45 -5.02 -13.16
CA VAL A 12 -12.36 -4.13 -12.41
C VAL A 12 -13.75 -4.75 -12.26
N LYS A 13 -14.22 -5.54 -13.23
CA LYS A 13 -15.51 -6.26 -13.14
C LYS A 13 -15.53 -7.31 -12.03
N CYS A 14 -14.38 -7.77 -11.56
CA CYS A 14 -14.27 -8.67 -10.42
C CYS A 14 -14.37 -7.86 -9.11
N PRO A 15 -15.42 -8.06 -8.26
CA PRO A 15 -15.62 -7.32 -7.03
C PRO A 15 -14.72 -7.85 -5.89
N SER A 16 -13.42 -7.80 -6.11
CA SER A 16 -12.39 -8.33 -5.21
C SER A 16 -12.17 -7.44 -3.98
N VAL A 17 -13.25 -7.21 -3.21
CA VAL A 17 -13.14 -6.49 -1.94
C VAL A 17 -12.32 -7.33 -0.97
N THR A 18 -11.27 -6.71 -0.43
CA THR A 18 -10.29 -7.38 0.44
C THR A 18 -10.97 -8.27 1.51
N PRO A 19 -10.56 -9.52 1.71
CA PRO A 19 -9.43 -10.22 1.10
C PRO A 19 -9.83 -11.19 -0.05
N ASP A 20 -10.98 -10.99 -0.69
CA ASP A 20 -11.50 -11.86 -1.75
C ASP A 20 -10.83 -11.56 -3.10
N ASP A 21 -10.46 -12.61 -3.85
CA ASP A 21 -9.95 -12.46 -5.22
C ASP A 21 -11.07 -12.31 -6.27
N ALA A 22 -12.30 -12.73 -5.94
CA ALA A 22 -13.50 -12.61 -6.78
C ALA A 22 -13.30 -12.98 -8.26
N GLY A 23 -12.39 -13.92 -8.54
CA GLY A 23 -12.10 -14.39 -9.90
C GLY A 23 -10.98 -13.64 -10.63
N THR A 24 -10.35 -12.61 -10.06
CA THR A 24 -9.22 -11.90 -10.67
C THR A 24 -8.05 -12.84 -10.96
N PHE A 25 -7.74 -13.77 -10.06
CA PHE A 25 -6.67 -14.75 -10.28
C PHE A 25 -6.97 -15.72 -11.42
N LYS A 26 -8.24 -16.04 -11.65
CA LYS A 26 -8.63 -16.86 -12.82
C LYS A 26 -8.30 -16.12 -14.12
N LEU A 27 -8.60 -14.82 -14.21
CA LEU A 27 -8.28 -14.00 -15.38
C LEU A 27 -6.77 -13.92 -15.61
N ILE A 28 -5.98 -13.72 -14.56
CA ILE A 28 -4.52 -13.68 -14.67
C ILE A 28 -3.96 -15.05 -15.08
N LYS A 29 -4.43 -16.13 -14.48
CA LYS A 29 -4.01 -17.49 -14.87
C LYS A 29 -4.32 -17.79 -16.34
N GLU A 30 -5.51 -17.41 -16.82
CA GLU A 30 -5.90 -17.61 -18.22
C GLU A 30 -5.03 -16.78 -19.18
N LEU A 31 -4.65 -15.56 -18.79
CA LEU A 31 -3.75 -14.71 -19.59
C LEU A 31 -2.37 -15.36 -19.81
N PHE A 32 -1.85 -16.11 -18.84
CA PHE A 32 -0.53 -16.74 -18.90
C PHE A 32 -0.56 -18.22 -19.22
N LYS A 33 -1.72 -18.83 -19.48
CA LYS A 33 -1.92 -20.27 -19.63
C LYS A 33 -1.05 -20.91 -20.72
N ASP A 34 -1.00 -20.27 -21.89
CA ASP A 34 -0.29 -20.81 -23.06
C ASP A 34 1.06 -20.08 -23.26
N THR A 35 1.77 -19.85 -22.16
CA THR A 35 3.05 -19.14 -22.14
C THR A 35 4.09 -19.91 -21.32
N ASP A 36 5.35 -19.51 -21.41
CA ASP A 36 6.45 -20.12 -20.63
C ASP A 36 6.48 -19.66 -19.14
N PHE A 37 5.46 -18.92 -18.69
CA PHE A 37 5.35 -18.55 -17.29
C PHE A 37 4.87 -19.71 -16.43
N LYS A 38 5.63 -20.04 -15.38
CA LYS A 38 5.21 -20.98 -14.34
C LYS A 38 4.39 -20.22 -13.31
N ILE A 39 3.18 -20.69 -13.04
CA ILE A 39 2.24 -20.08 -12.09
C ILE A 39 2.16 -20.96 -10.85
N THR A 40 2.32 -20.36 -9.68
CA THR A 40 2.14 -21.01 -8.38
C THR A 40 1.14 -20.21 -7.55
N GLU A 41 0.12 -20.88 -7.06
CA GLU A 41 -0.79 -20.31 -6.07
C GLU A 41 -0.19 -20.51 -4.67
N VAL A 42 -0.05 -19.41 -3.94
CA VAL A 42 0.47 -19.39 -2.57
C VAL A 42 -0.65 -19.00 -1.64
N SER A 43 -1.20 -19.97 -0.90
CA SER A 43 -2.31 -19.73 0.03
C SER A 43 -1.83 -19.79 1.48
N LYS A 44 -2.30 -18.84 2.31
CA LYS A 44 -2.04 -18.79 3.75
C LYS A 44 -3.26 -18.27 4.48
N ASN A 45 -3.73 -18.99 5.51
CA ASN A 45 -4.89 -18.61 6.34
C ASN A 45 -6.15 -18.22 5.53
N GLY A 46 -6.39 -18.87 4.39
CA GLY A 46 -7.52 -18.60 3.50
C GLY A 46 -7.28 -17.48 2.48
N ILE A 47 -6.19 -16.73 2.59
CA ILE A 47 -5.79 -15.72 1.62
C ILE A 47 -5.05 -16.40 0.47
N LYS A 48 -5.48 -16.12 -0.76
CA LYS A 48 -4.85 -16.60 -1.97
C LYS A 48 -3.91 -15.54 -2.53
N ASN A 49 -2.79 -15.97 -3.09
CA ASN A 49 -1.83 -15.13 -3.77
C ASN A 49 -1.28 -15.87 -4.98
N LEU A 50 -0.76 -15.16 -5.97
CA LEU A 50 -0.08 -15.74 -7.12
C LEU A 50 1.39 -15.34 -7.16
N PHE A 51 2.23 -16.34 -7.43
CA PHE A 51 3.61 -16.14 -7.85
C PHE A 51 3.77 -16.66 -9.27
N LEU A 52 4.22 -15.79 -10.19
CA LEU A 52 4.49 -16.18 -11.57
C LEU A 52 5.98 -16.01 -11.84
N ARG A 53 6.57 -16.93 -12.59
CA ARG A 53 7.98 -16.88 -13.02
C ARG A 53 8.13 -17.24 -14.49
N TRP A 54 8.83 -16.37 -15.20
CA TRP A 54 9.42 -16.66 -16.51
C TRP A 54 10.95 -16.69 -16.38
N GLY A 55 11.60 -17.65 -17.02
CA GLY A 55 13.04 -17.85 -16.93
C GLY A 55 13.50 -18.68 -15.74
N SER A 56 14.81 -18.94 -15.66
CA SER A 56 15.42 -19.79 -14.63
C SER A 56 15.70 -19.04 -13.33
N LYS A 57 15.62 -19.73 -12.18
CA LYS A 57 15.95 -19.17 -10.86
C LYS A 57 17.40 -18.67 -10.73
N ASN A 58 18.29 -19.18 -11.58
CA ASN A 58 19.73 -18.85 -11.53
C ASN A 58 20.07 -17.59 -12.32
N LEU A 59 19.14 -17.06 -13.08
CA LEU A 59 19.33 -15.85 -13.87
C LEU A 59 19.05 -14.58 -13.04
N PRO A 60 19.67 -13.43 -13.43
CA PRO A 60 19.26 -12.13 -12.88
C PRO A 60 17.77 -11.93 -13.00
N THR A 61 17.11 -11.56 -11.91
CA THR A 61 15.64 -11.59 -11.82
C THR A 61 15.06 -10.21 -11.52
N PHE A 62 14.13 -9.76 -12.37
CA PHE A 62 13.34 -8.55 -12.16
C PHE A 62 11.95 -8.89 -11.62
N GLY A 63 11.57 -8.26 -10.50
CA GLY A 63 10.29 -8.50 -9.82
C GLY A 63 9.29 -7.37 -10.03
N PHE A 64 8.03 -7.74 -10.01
CA PHE A 64 6.90 -6.84 -9.84
C PHE A 64 6.06 -7.33 -8.66
N CYS A 65 5.60 -6.41 -7.84
CA CYS A 65 4.66 -6.69 -6.77
C CYS A 65 3.43 -5.80 -6.92
N GLY A 66 2.25 -6.39 -6.76
CA GLY A 66 0.99 -5.67 -6.84
C GLY A 66 -0.15 -6.43 -6.20
N HIS A 67 -1.26 -5.74 -5.98
CA HIS A 67 -2.47 -6.32 -5.41
C HIS A 67 -3.66 -6.22 -6.35
N ILE A 68 -4.61 -7.14 -6.17
CA ILE A 68 -5.87 -7.17 -6.94
C ILE A 68 -7.08 -6.96 -6.03
N ASP A 69 -6.88 -7.03 -4.74
CA ASP A 69 -7.92 -6.67 -3.78
C ASP A 69 -8.12 -5.15 -3.75
N VAL A 70 -9.30 -4.75 -3.31
CA VAL A 70 -9.71 -3.34 -3.28
C VAL A 70 -10.44 -3.03 -1.98
N VAL A 71 -10.40 -1.77 -1.54
CA VAL A 71 -11.21 -1.30 -0.41
C VAL A 71 -12.70 -1.36 -0.75
N ASN A 72 -13.54 -1.44 0.29
CA ASN A 72 -14.99 -1.37 0.13
C ASN A 72 -15.38 -0.10 -0.66
N PRO A 73 -16.26 -0.19 -1.67
CA PRO A 73 -16.69 0.97 -2.45
C PRO A 73 -17.54 1.98 -1.68
N GLY A 74 -18.03 1.64 -0.47
CA GLY A 74 -18.94 2.45 0.30
C GLY A 74 -20.38 2.38 -0.22
N GLU A 75 -21.14 3.46 -0.10
CA GLU A 75 -22.52 3.54 -0.57
C GLU A 75 -22.60 3.52 -2.10
N ILE A 76 -23.06 2.42 -2.67
CA ILE A 76 -23.18 2.23 -4.13
C ILE A 76 -24.09 3.28 -4.77
N SER A 77 -25.11 3.75 -4.06
CA SER A 77 -26.02 4.81 -4.53
C SER A 77 -25.35 6.16 -4.81
N LYS A 78 -24.17 6.40 -4.26
CA LYS A 78 -23.38 7.61 -4.50
C LYS A 78 -22.52 7.52 -5.76
N TRP A 79 -22.34 6.32 -6.32
CA TRP A 79 -21.58 6.13 -7.54
C TRP A 79 -22.48 6.42 -8.75
N LYS A 80 -21.92 7.13 -9.76
CA LYS A 80 -22.59 7.36 -11.05
C LYS A 80 -22.87 6.06 -11.81
N MET A 81 -22.04 5.04 -11.58
CA MET A 81 -22.15 3.72 -12.16
C MET A 81 -21.78 2.67 -11.12
N ASN A 82 -22.19 1.40 -11.33
CA ASN A 82 -21.74 0.31 -10.47
C ASN A 82 -20.21 0.33 -10.35
N PRO A 83 -19.66 0.34 -9.13
CA PRO A 83 -18.22 0.40 -8.88
C PRO A 83 -17.43 -0.76 -9.48
N PHE A 84 -18.10 -1.84 -9.87
CA PHE A 84 -17.50 -3.00 -10.54
C PHE A 84 -18.00 -3.16 -11.98
N SER A 85 -18.35 -2.05 -12.65
CA SER A 85 -18.79 -2.11 -14.05
C SER A 85 -17.66 -2.30 -15.04
N GLY A 86 -16.45 -1.83 -14.75
CA GLY A 86 -15.33 -1.83 -15.69
C GLY A 86 -15.62 -1.07 -16.99
N LYS A 87 -16.66 -0.21 -17.02
CA LYS A 87 -17.06 0.48 -18.23
C LYS A 87 -16.02 1.49 -18.70
N ILE A 88 -15.87 1.57 -20.02
CA ILE A 88 -15.03 2.57 -20.67
C ILE A 88 -15.95 3.66 -21.22
N ILE A 89 -15.80 4.88 -20.72
CA ILE A 89 -16.59 6.05 -21.11
C ILE A 89 -15.65 7.26 -21.19
N ASN A 90 -15.73 8.05 -22.24
CA ASN A 90 -14.94 9.27 -22.45
C ASN A 90 -13.43 9.05 -22.24
N ASN A 91 -12.89 7.94 -22.73
CA ASN A 91 -11.49 7.56 -22.59
C ASN A 91 -11.04 7.30 -21.12
N GLU A 92 -11.97 7.02 -20.22
CA GLU A 92 -11.69 6.57 -18.86
C GLU A 92 -12.26 5.17 -18.60
N ILE A 93 -11.55 4.35 -17.84
CA ILE A 93 -12.02 3.08 -17.29
C ILE A 93 -12.57 3.37 -15.90
N PHE A 94 -13.86 3.11 -15.69
CA PHE A 94 -14.54 3.40 -14.42
C PHE A 94 -14.62 2.16 -13.55
N GLY A 95 -14.33 2.36 -12.27
CA GLY A 95 -14.62 1.41 -11.20
C GLY A 95 -13.55 1.36 -10.11
N ARG A 96 -13.93 0.77 -8.97
CA ARG A 96 -13.07 0.55 -7.81
C ARG A 96 -11.89 -0.36 -8.19
N GLY A 97 -10.67 0.09 -7.86
CA GLY A 97 -9.44 -0.60 -8.21
C GLY A 97 -8.89 -0.26 -9.60
N SER A 98 -9.58 0.61 -10.38
CA SER A 98 -9.05 1.05 -11.67
C SER A 98 -7.76 1.88 -11.52
N VAL A 99 -7.61 2.64 -10.44
CA VAL A 99 -6.39 3.37 -10.09
C VAL A 99 -5.52 2.56 -9.16
N ASP A 100 -6.10 1.94 -8.14
CA ASP A 100 -5.43 1.27 -7.04
C ASP A 100 -5.85 -0.20 -6.93
N MET A 101 -5.04 -1.14 -7.50
CA MET A 101 -3.97 -0.91 -8.50
C MET A 101 -4.07 -1.90 -9.67
N LYS A 102 -5.32 -2.33 -10.02
CA LYS A 102 -5.58 -3.34 -11.07
C LYS A 102 -5.02 -2.95 -12.44
N SER A 103 -5.03 -1.63 -12.78
CA SER A 103 -4.43 -1.18 -14.04
C SER A 103 -2.91 -1.35 -14.07
N ALA A 104 -2.23 -1.11 -12.96
CA ALA A 104 -0.78 -1.34 -12.89
C ALA A 104 -0.44 -2.83 -12.99
N VAL A 105 -1.24 -3.70 -12.37
CA VAL A 105 -1.13 -5.16 -12.52
C VAL A 105 -1.35 -5.56 -13.98
N ALA A 106 -2.41 -5.06 -14.63
CA ALA A 106 -2.68 -5.32 -16.05
C ALA A 106 -1.53 -4.86 -16.95
N ALA A 107 -1.06 -3.62 -16.75
CA ALA A 107 0.04 -3.04 -17.53
C ALA A 107 1.33 -3.87 -17.40
N PHE A 108 1.69 -4.30 -16.18
CA PHE A 108 2.90 -5.10 -16.00
C PHE A 108 2.75 -6.52 -16.54
N CYS A 109 1.59 -7.15 -16.39
CA CYS A 109 1.32 -8.46 -16.99
C CYS A 109 1.54 -8.43 -18.51
N LEU A 110 1.02 -7.40 -19.20
CA LEU A 110 1.20 -7.26 -20.65
C LEU A 110 2.65 -6.95 -21.01
N ALA A 111 3.33 -6.05 -20.27
CA ALA A 111 4.74 -5.74 -20.46
C ALA A 111 5.62 -7.01 -20.34
N ALA A 112 5.37 -7.83 -19.31
CA ALA A 112 6.08 -9.09 -19.08
C ALA A 112 5.84 -10.10 -20.22
N LEU A 113 4.60 -10.25 -20.67
CA LEU A 113 4.26 -11.11 -21.80
C LEU A 113 4.89 -10.65 -23.12
N ASN A 114 4.87 -9.36 -23.40
CA ASN A 114 5.46 -8.82 -24.63
C ASN A 114 6.97 -9.07 -24.66
N VAL A 115 7.64 -8.78 -23.54
CA VAL A 115 9.09 -8.98 -23.42
C VAL A 115 9.47 -10.46 -23.49
N SER A 116 8.72 -11.34 -22.84
CA SER A 116 9.01 -12.78 -22.83
C SER A 116 8.91 -13.43 -24.22
N LYS A 117 8.05 -12.91 -25.11
CA LYS A 117 7.90 -13.39 -26.49
C LYS A 117 9.03 -12.95 -27.41
N GLU A 118 9.63 -11.77 -27.11
CA GLU A 118 10.67 -11.17 -27.98
C GLU A 118 12.09 -11.64 -27.64
N THR A 119 12.28 -12.35 -26.51
CA THR A 119 13.62 -12.56 -25.93
C THR A 119 13.79 -13.96 -25.41
N SER A 120 14.93 -14.60 -25.72
CA SER A 120 15.33 -15.83 -25.01
C SER A 120 15.71 -15.50 -23.56
N PRO A 121 15.43 -16.36 -22.57
CA PRO A 121 15.60 -16.04 -21.17
C PRO A 121 17.08 -16.00 -20.75
N ILE A 122 17.68 -14.82 -20.84
CA ILE A 122 18.99 -14.49 -20.24
C ILE A 122 18.83 -13.81 -18.87
N PHE A 123 17.62 -13.49 -18.51
CA PHE A 123 17.16 -12.97 -17.23
C PHE A 123 15.81 -13.60 -16.89
N SER A 124 15.30 -13.33 -15.72
CA SER A 124 13.99 -13.84 -15.29
C SER A 124 13.06 -12.70 -14.88
N ILE A 125 11.77 -12.92 -15.08
CA ILE A 125 10.71 -12.02 -14.59
C ILE A 125 9.91 -12.78 -13.54
N VAL A 126 9.62 -12.14 -12.39
CA VAL A 126 8.69 -12.67 -11.39
C VAL A 126 7.60 -11.66 -11.07
N LEU A 127 6.38 -12.15 -10.90
CA LEU A 127 5.24 -11.35 -10.46
C LEU A 127 4.74 -11.91 -9.12
N LEU A 128 4.60 -11.03 -8.15
CA LEU A 128 4.02 -11.29 -6.83
C LEU A 128 2.67 -10.55 -6.80
N ILE A 129 1.56 -11.29 -6.84
CA ILE A 129 0.22 -10.69 -6.89
C ILE A 129 -0.59 -11.18 -5.69
N THR A 130 -1.03 -10.27 -4.84
CA THR A 130 -1.75 -10.57 -3.60
C THR A 130 -3.22 -10.14 -3.65
N SER A 131 -4.04 -10.73 -2.75
CA SER A 131 -5.40 -10.29 -2.43
C SER A 131 -5.55 -9.76 -0.99
N ASP A 132 -4.46 -9.36 -0.31
CA ASP A 132 -4.48 -8.85 1.06
C ASP A 132 -3.48 -7.71 1.26
N GLU A 133 -3.50 -6.68 0.41
CA GLU A 133 -2.79 -5.42 0.65
C GLU A 133 -3.67 -4.43 1.40
N GLU A 134 -4.90 -4.24 0.95
CA GLU A 134 -5.89 -3.27 1.43
C GLU A 134 -6.57 -3.69 2.74
N GLY A 135 -6.34 -4.93 3.16
CA GLY A 135 -6.89 -5.50 4.38
C GLY A 135 -5.92 -5.50 5.56
N LYS A 136 -5.65 -6.71 6.06
CA LYS A 136 -4.71 -6.88 7.18
C LYS A 136 -3.25 -6.86 6.73
N ALA A 137 -2.97 -7.08 5.46
CA ALA A 137 -1.66 -7.17 4.82
C ALA A 137 -0.71 -8.13 5.58
N LYS A 138 -1.26 -9.24 6.06
CA LYS A 138 -0.53 -10.20 6.90
C LYS A 138 -0.18 -11.48 6.15
N ASP A 139 -1.15 -11.98 5.38
CA ASP A 139 -1.05 -13.28 4.69
C ASP A 139 -1.01 -13.12 3.15
N GLY A 140 -0.81 -11.87 2.69
CA GLY A 140 -0.62 -11.48 1.30
C GLY A 140 0.83 -11.60 0.84
N THR A 141 1.45 -10.50 0.46
CA THR A 141 2.83 -10.43 -0.03
C THR A 141 3.84 -11.09 0.91
N ASN A 142 3.66 -10.98 2.23
CA ASN A 142 4.50 -11.70 3.19
C ASN A 142 4.47 -13.22 2.98
N ALA A 143 3.30 -13.80 2.70
CA ALA A 143 3.18 -15.24 2.44
C ALA A 143 3.92 -15.64 1.17
N ILE A 144 3.86 -14.82 0.10
CA ILE A 144 4.65 -15.04 -1.11
C ILE A 144 6.15 -15.00 -0.80
N LEU A 145 6.62 -14.00 -0.05
CA LEU A 145 8.04 -13.86 0.30
C LEU A 145 8.54 -15.00 1.20
N GLU A 146 7.72 -15.51 2.13
CA GLU A 146 8.01 -16.70 2.92
C GLU A 146 8.11 -17.95 2.04
N TRP A 147 7.17 -18.11 1.09
CA TRP A 147 7.18 -19.21 0.12
C TRP A 147 8.42 -19.14 -0.79
N MET A 148 8.76 -17.94 -1.28
CA MET A 148 9.98 -17.71 -2.08
C MET A 148 11.24 -18.17 -1.34
N ASN A 149 11.36 -17.85 -0.05
CA ASN A 149 12.50 -18.30 0.76
C ASN A 149 12.58 -19.83 0.84
N LYS A 150 11.45 -20.50 1.10
CA LYS A 150 11.39 -21.97 1.21
C LYS A 150 11.70 -22.69 -0.10
N ASN A 151 11.46 -22.01 -1.24
CA ASN A 151 11.62 -22.58 -2.57
C ASN A 151 12.87 -22.06 -3.29
N ASN A 152 13.78 -21.36 -2.59
CA ASN A 152 14.98 -20.74 -3.17
C ASN A 152 14.67 -19.83 -4.37
N GLU A 153 13.54 -19.12 -4.31
CA GLU A 153 13.17 -18.06 -5.23
C GLU A 153 13.81 -16.75 -4.81
N ARG A 154 14.26 -15.96 -5.77
CA ARG A 154 14.89 -14.65 -5.52
C ARG A 154 14.54 -13.65 -6.60
N MET A 155 14.75 -12.39 -6.30
CA MET A 155 14.70 -11.28 -7.22
C MET A 155 15.78 -10.26 -6.83
N ASP A 156 16.36 -9.61 -7.83
CA ASP A 156 17.46 -8.64 -7.63
C ASP A 156 16.92 -7.21 -7.53
N TYR A 157 15.79 -6.93 -8.17
CA TYR A 157 15.07 -5.65 -8.14
C TYR A 157 13.58 -5.91 -8.20
N CYS A 158 12.80 -4.99 -7.62
CA CYS A 158 11.35 -5.06 -7.68
C CYS A 158 10.71 -3.68 -7.86
N ILE A 159 9.68 -3.60 -8.69
CA ILE A 159 8.75 -2.45 -8.74
C ILE A 159 7.46 -2.86 -8.06
N VAL A 160 6.94 -1.99 -7.19
CA VAL A 160 5.57 -2.08 -6.68
C VAL A 160 4.71 -1.09 -7.48
N GLY A 161 3.61 -1.58 -8.04
CA GLY A 161 2.81 -0.82 -9.01
C GLY A 161 1.81 0.16 -8.40
N GLU A 162 2.03 0.63 -7.18
CA GLU A 162 1.18 1.58 -6.46
C GLU A 162 0.97 2.91 -7.21
N PRO A 163 -0.19 3.56 -7.08
CA PRO A 163 -0.44 4.88 -7.67
C PRO A 163 0.37 5.96 -6.94
N THR A 164 1.55 6.25 -7.48
CA THR A 164 2.53 7.13 -6.85
C THR A 164 2.48 8.58 -7.29
N CYS A 165 1.90 8.85 -8.45
CA CYS A 165 1.94 10.16 -9.09
C CYS A 165 0.83 11.08 -8.55
N PRO A 166 1.14 12.26 -8.00
CA PRO A 166 0.13 13.16 -7.45
C PRO A 166 -0.70 13.93 -8.49
N LYS A 167 -0.12 14.32 -9.63
CA LYS A 167 -0.77 15.18 -10.63
C LYS A 167 -0.72 14.63 -12.04
N LYS A 168 0.44 14.16 -12.50
CA LYS A 168 0.68 13.65 -13.85
C LYS A 168 1.43 12.33 -13.78
N LEU A 169 1.13 11.42 -14.68
CA LEU A 169 1.90 10.18 -14.81
C LEU A 169 3.38 10.54 -15.00
N GLY A 170 4.23 9.99 -14.13
CA GLY A 170 5.67 10.20 -14.18
C GLY A 170 6.21 11.32 -13.30
N ASP A 171 5.38 12.11 -12.62
CA ASP A 171 5.89 13.20 -11.77
C ASP A 171 6.54 12.70 -10.46
N MET A 172 6.26 11.46 -10.01
CA MET A 172 6.83 10.96 -8.75
C MET A 172 7.12 9.45 -8.78
N ILE A 173 8.29 9.09 -8.26
CA ILE A 173 8.69 7.71 -7.94
C ILE A 173 8.90 7.62 -6.44
N LYS A 174 8.24 6.66 -5.77
CA LYS A 174 8.45 6.44 -4.34
C LYS A 174 9.65 5.55 -4.10
N ILE A 175 10.54 6.01 -3.23
CA ILE A 175 11.78 5.32 -2.82
C ILE A 175 11.78 5.00 -1.32
N GLY A 176 10.65 5.17 -0.66
CA GLY A 176 10.45 4.88 0.75
C GLY A 176 9.07 5.32 1.21
N ARG A 177 8.68 4.87 2.37
CA ARG A 177 7.41 5.22 3.03
C ARG A 177 7.61 5.36 4.52
N LYS A 178 6.86 6.28 5.15
CA LYS A 178 6.78 6.38 6.60
C LYS A 178 6.16 5.12 7.19
N GLY A 179 6.57 4.77 8.40
CA GLY A 179 5.89 3.77 9.20
C GLY A 179 4.50 4.22 9.61
N SER A 180 3.66 3.27 10.02
CA SER A 180 2.29 3.52 10.45
C SER A 180 1.96 2.77 11.72
N LEU A 181 1.39 3.49 12.69
CA LEU A 181 0.93 2.96 13.96
C LEU A 181 -0.44 3.54 14.28
N THR A 182 -1.37 2.69 14.73
CA THR A 182 -2.66 3.11 15.29
C THR A 182 -2.72 2.70 16.75
N CYS A 183 -3.15 3.61 17.61
CA CYS A 183 -3.40 3.32 19.03
C CYS A 183 -4.84 3.66 19.37
N HIS A 184 -5.53 2.68 19.98
CA HIS A 184 -6.83 2.86 20.60
C HIS A 184 -6.67 2.97 22.11
N PHE A 185 -7.01 4.13 22.66
CA PHE A 185 -7.07 4.34 24.10
C PHE A 185 -8.49 4.12 24.58
N THR A 186 -8.68 3.31 25.61
CA THR A 186 -9.94 3.22 26.36
C THR A 186 -9.72 3.82 27.75
N ILE A 187 -10.29 5.00 27.97
CA ILE A 187 -10.13 5.78 29.19
C ILE A 187 -11.35 5.53 30.08
N ILE A 188 -11.15 4.91 31.22
CA ILE A 188 -12.18 4.47 32.14
C ILE A 188 -12.14 5.37 33.37
N GLY A 189 -13.26 6.00 33.67
CA GLY A 189 -13.49 6.82 34.83
C GLY A 189 -14.54 6.21 35.76
N LYS A 190 -15.27 7.08 36.46
CA LYS A 190 -16.42 6.71 37.31
C LYS A 190 -17.62 7.54 36.90
N GLN A 191 -18.68 6.88 36.47
CA GLN A 191 -19.95 7.53 36.10
C GLN A 191 -20.56 8.28 37.28
N GLY A 192 -21.23 9.39 37.01
CA GLY A 192 -21.92 10.15 38.04
C GLY A 192 -22.81 11.26 37.47
N HIS A 193 -23.54 11.92 38.35
CA HIS A 193 -24.39 13.04 37.98
C HIS A 193 -23.53 14.32 37.79
N SER A 194 -23.74 15.06 36.72
CA SER A 194 -22.95 16.25 36.39
C SER A 194 -23.04 17.39 37.44
N ALA A 195 -24.09 17.43 38.24
CA ALA A 195 -24.24 18.37 39.35
C ALA A 195 -23.37 18.01 40.58
N TYR A 196 -22.87 16.76 40.64
CA TYR A 196 -22.00 16.30 41.73
C TYR A 196 -20.70 15.72 41.19
N PRO A 197 -19.88 16.53 40.47
CA PRO A 197 -18.68 16.06 39.79
C PRO A 197 -17.64 15.47 40.75
N GLN A 198 -17.64 15.86 42.04
CA GLN A 198 -16.74 15.36 43.05
C GLN A 198 -16.97 13.86 43.41
N LEU A 199 -18.15 13.30 43.07
CA LEU A 199 -18.48 11.89 43.30
C LEU A 199 -18.15 11.01 42.07
N ALA A 200 -17.71 11.61 40.98
CA ALA A 200 -17.39 10.97 39.70
C ALA A 200 -15.90 11.13 39.35
N ILE A 201 -15.44 10.43 38.33
CA ILE A 201 -14.15 10.63 37.68
C ILE A 201 -14.43 10.77 36.18
N ASN A 202 -14.28 11.97 35.64
CA ASN A 202 -14.67 12.26 34.27
C ASN A 202 -13.59 11.83 33.26
N PRO A 203 -13.81 10.76 32.45
CA PRO A 203 -12.84 10.30 31.46
C PRO A 203 -12.72 11.24 30.26
N ILE A 204 -13.70 12.14 30.03
CA ILE A 204 -13.61 13.16 28.95
C ILE A 204 -12.49 14.13 29.27
N ASN A 205 -12.40 14.63 30.49
CA ASN A 205 -11.32 15.56 30.91
C ASN A 205 -9.94 14.87 30.77
N SER A 206 -9.87 13.58 31.11
CA SER A 206 -8.65 12.80 30.96
C SER A 206 -8.27 12.60 29.49
N SER A 207 -9.25 12.39 28.60
CA SER A 207 -9.00 12.26 27.16
C SER A 207 -8.47 13.56 26.54
N VAL A 208 -9.00 14.71 26.93
CA VAL A 208 -8.50 16.03 26.51
C VAL A 208 -7.06 16.22 26.95
N ASN A 209 -6.74 15.91 28.22
CA ASN A 209 -5.37 16.02 28.74
C ASN A 209 -4.41 15.08 27.99
N LEU A 210 -4.84 13.85 27.68
CA LEU A 210 -4.04 12.89 26.92
C LEU A 210 -3.76 13.42 25.50
N ILE A 211 -4.80 13.84 24.78
CA ILE A 211 -4.67 14.37 23.42
C ILE A 211 -3.73 15.57 23.42
N TYR A 212 -3.92 16.52 24.35
CA TYR A 212 -3.03 17.67 24.47
C TYR A 212 -1.59 17.26 24.71
N LEU A 213 -1.33 16.28 25.62
CA LEU A 213 0.02 15.78 25.88
C LEU A 213 0.66 15.17 24.64
N LEU A 214 -0.12 14.48 23.82
CA LEU A 214 0.36 13.82 22.61
C LEU A 214 0.62 14.77 21.43
N THR A 215 -0.09 15.92 21.40
CA THR A 215 -0.11 16.83 20.22
C THR A 215 0.56 18.19 20.47
N ASN A 216 0.86 18.55 21.71
CA ASN A 216 1.40 19.87 22.05
C ASN A 216 2.84 20.13 21.55
N LYS A 217 3.52 19.09 21.09
CA LYS A 217 4.86 19.14 20.49
C LYS A 217 4.92 18.20 19.29
N PRO A 218 5.65 18.58 18.23
CA PRO A 218 5.93 17.65 17.13
C PRO A 218 6.74 16.45 17.65
N LEU A 219 6.57 15.29 17.03
CA LEU A 219 7.34 14.09 17.35
C LEU A 219 8.81 14.25 16.97
N ASP A 220 9.07 14.92 15.85
CA ASP A 220 10.40 15.23 15.30
C ASP A 220 10.27 16.35 14.23
N ASN A 221 11.41 16.78 13.69
CA ASN A 221 11.50 17.80 12.64
C ASN A 221 11.80 17.20 11.26
N GLY A 222 11.59 15.90 11.07
CA GLY A 222 11.98 15.18 9.86
C GLY A 222 13.38 14.60 9.96
N SER A 223 13.80 13.94 8.87
CA SER A 223 15.14 13.40 8.70
C SER A 223 15.72 13.84 7.35
N LYS A 224 16.90 13.32 7.00
CA LYS A 224 17.50 13.58 5.70
C LYS A 224 16.62 13.13 4.52
N PHE A 225 15.80 12.12 4.72
CA PHE A 225 15.04 11.45 3.65
C PHE A 225 13.52 11.52 3.84
N PHE A 226 13.06 11.95 5.00
CA PHE A 226 11.65 11.99 5.35
C PHE A 226 11.23 13.34 5.95
N GLU A 227 10.03 13.74 5.59
CA GLU A 227 9.34 14.82 6.27
C GLU A 227 9.06 14.47 7.75
N PRO A 228 8.71 15.44 8.61
CA PRO A 228 8.35 15.20 10.01
C PRO A 228 7.29 14.13 10.18
N SER A 229 7.41 13.36 11.26
CA SER A 229 6.37 12.43 11.70
C SER A 229 5.11 13.18 12.11
N THR A 230 3.95 12.57 11.86
CA THR A 230 2.65 13.16 12.18
C THR A 230 1.87 12.28 13.13
N LEU A 231 1.18 12.89 14.10
CA LEU A 231 0.21 12.26 14.97
C LEU A 231 -1.13 12.96 14.79
N VAL A 232 -2.16 12.20 14.47
CA VAL A 232 -3.52 12.72 14.27
C VAL A 232 -4.49 11.94 15.16
N THR A 233 -5.32 12.64 15.92
CA THR A 233 -6.48 12.04 16.60
C THR A 233 -7.57 11.86 15.56
N THR A 234 -7.95 10.62 15.30
CA THR A 234 -8.91 10.27 14.24
C THR A 234 -10.32 10.01 14.77
N SER A 235 -10.46 9.73 16.07
CA SER A 235 -11.76 9.50 16.69
C SER A 235 -11.74 9.78 18.19
N ILE A 236 -12.85 10.37 18.68
CA ILE A 236 -13.21 10.44 20.10
C ILE A 236 -14.65 9.97 20.20
N PHE A 237 -14.91 8.96 21.02
CA PHE A 237 -16.22 8.32 21.10
C PHE A 237 -16.62 8.01 22.55
N THR A 238 -17.86 8.30 22.89
CA THR A 238 -18.55 7.82 24.10
C THR A 238 -19.97 7.42 23.77
N GLU A 239 -20.48 6.40 24.44
CA GLU A 239 -21.89 5.95 24.28
C GLU A 239 -22.87 6.86 25.00
N ASN A 240 -22.38 7.72 25.90
CA ASN A 240 -23.24 8.62 26.68
C ASN A 240 -23.96 9.64 25.78
N ARG A 241 -25.29 9.71 25.94
CA ARG A 241 -26.13 10.69 25.25
C ARG A 241 -26.90 11.60 26.21
N ALA A 242 -26.75 11.38 27.51
CA ALA A 242 -27.42 12.17 28.54
C ALA A 242 -26.63 13.39 28.90
N ASN A 243 -27.26 14.58 28.95
CA ASN A 243 -26.57 15.85 29.21
C ASN A 243 -26.15 16.02 30.69
N ASN A 244 -26.79 15.30 31.60
CA ASN A 244 -26.57 15.38 33.04
C ASN A 244 -25.80 14.19 33.63
N VAL A 245 -25.18 13.35 32.78
CA VAL A 245 -24.40 12.18 33.19
C VAL A 245 -22.94 12.33 32.73
N ILE A 246 -22.02 12.18 33.68
CA ILE A 246 -20.59 11.97 33.39
C ILE A 246 -20.42 10.52 32.94
N PRO A 247 -19.85 10.23 31.75
CA PRO A 247 -19.76 8.87 31.23
C PRO A 247 -18.80 7.98 32.03
N GLN A 248 -19.01 6.65 31.95
CA GLN A 248 -18.10 5.66 32.50
C GLN A 248 -16.78 5.57 31.70
N GLN A 249 -16.84 5.73 30.39
CA GLN A 249 -15.66 5.60 29.53
C GLN A 249 -15.69 6.48 28.27
N VAL A 250 -14.48 6.74 27.74
CA VAL A 250 -14.24 7.40 26.46
C VAL A 250 -13.23 6.57 25.68
N LYS A 251 -13.45 6.39 24.38
CA LYS A 251 -12.48 5.80 23.45
C LYS A 251 -11.85 6.90 22.61
N VAL A 252 -10.52 6.88 22.47
CA VAL A 252 -9.75 7.81 21.64
C VAL A 252 -8.89 6.98 20.69
N THR A 253 -8.92 7.31 19.40
CA THR A 253 -8.04 6.69 18.42
C THR A 253 -7.07 7.73 17.88
N VAL A 254 -5.80 7.37 17.85
CA VAL A 254 -4.75 8.16 17.19
C VAL A 254 -4.07 7.34 16.11
N ASN A 255 -3.74 7.98 14.99
CA ASN A 255 -2.91 7.41 13.94
C ASN A 255 -1.59 8.19 13.87
N ILE A 256 -0.48 7.48 13.76
CA ILE A 256 0.86 8.05 13.69
C ILE A 256 1.53 7.56 12.41
N ARG A 257 2.02 8.53 11.62
CA ARG A 257 2.92 8.26 10.48
C ARG A 257 4.30 8.73 10.89
N PHE A 258 5.24 7.79 11.03
CA PHE A 258 6.55 8.08 11.58
C PHE A 258 7.68 7.79 10.60
N ASN A 259 8.72 8.61 10.68
CA ASN A 259 9.91 8.52 9.84
C ASN A 259 10.98 7.63 10.48
N ASP A 260 12.15 7.55 9.85
CA ASP A 260 13.29 6.73 10.23
C ASP A 260 14.02 7.16 11.52
N ASN A 261 13.62 8.28 12.15
CA ASN A 261 14.07 8.64 13.51
C ASN A 261 13.42 7.77 14.59
N HIS A 262 12.33 7.06 14.24
CA HIS A 262 11.53 6.28 15.17
C HIS A 262 11.40 4.82 14.73
N THR A 263 11.03 3.98 15.69
CA THR A 263 10.49 2.64 15.46
C THR A 263 9.10 2.54 16.07
N GLY A 264 8.25 1.67 15.55
CA GLY A 264 6.91 1.44 16.10
C GLY A 264 6.96 1.02 17.57
N GLU A 265 7.99 0.26 17.98
CA GLU A 265 8.19 -0.12 19.36
C GLU A 265 8.47 1.09 20.27
N ARG A 266 9.41 1.97 19.87
CA ARG A 266 9.73 3.20 20.65
C ARG A 266 8.51 4.10 20.81
N ILE A 267 7.73 4.29 19.73
CA ILE A 267 6.48 5.04 19.79
C ILE A 267 5.47 4.36 20.72
N SER A 268 5.34 3.03 20.65
CA SER A 268 4.45 2.27 21.53
C SER A 268 4.80 2.45 23.01
N VAL A 269 6.08 2.40 23.36
CA VAL A 269 6.56 2.66 24.71
C VAL A 269 6.25 4.11 25.14
N TRP A 270 6.46 5.08 24.27
CA TRP A 270 6.15 6.48 24.54
C TRP A 270 4.66 6.70 24.78
N LEU A 271 3.76 6.14 23.95
CA LEU A 271 2.31 6.22 24.11
C LEU A 271 1.84 5.64 25.46
N LYS A 272 2.38 4.47 25.85
CA LYS A 272 2.11 3.85 27.17
C LYS A 272 2.57 4.74 28.32
N LYS A 273 3.75 5.38 28.22
CA LYS A 273 4.24 6.33 29.22
C LYS A 273 3.32 7.55 29.33
N CYS A 274 2.85 8.10 28.22
CA CYS A 274 1.89 9.21 28.21
C CYS A 274 0.56 8.83 28.86
N ALA A 275 0.02 7.64 28.56
CA ALA A 275 -1.18 7.11 29.20
C ALA A 275 -1.00 7.01 30.73
N LYS A 276 0.09 6.39 31.19
CA LYS A 276 0.39 6.27 32.62
C LYS A 276 0.51 7.62 33.34
N LYS A 277 1.13 8.63 32.70
CA LYS A 277 1.21 9.97 33.26
C LYS A 277 -0.17 10.60 33.47
N ILE A 278 -1.11 10.39 32.54
CA ILE A 278 -2.48 10.89 32.67
C ILE A 278 -3.26 10.09 33.71
N GLU A 279 -3.12 8.75 33.77
CA GLU A 279 -3.73 7.92 34.82
C GLU A 279 -3.40 8.45 36.24
N HIS A 280 -2.13 8.69 36.50
CA HIS A 280 -1.68 9.22 37.80
C HIS A 280 -2.28 10.58 38.14
N LYS A 281 -2.38 11.47 37.11
CA LYS A 281 -2.91 12.82 37.29
C LYS A 281 -4.43 12.85 37.51
N THR A 282 -5.17 11.95 36.85
CA THR A 282 -6.63 12.05 36.76
C THR A 282 -7.39 10.95 37.48
N LYS A 283 -6.66 9.96 38.07
CA LYS A 283 -7.21 8.77 38.75
C LYS A 283 -8.14 7.93 37.81
N THR A 284 -7.95 8.05 36.50
CA THR A 284 -8.61 7.18 35.49
C THR A 284 -7.72 5.96 35.22
N ILE A 285 -8.31 4.92 34.59
CA ILE A 285 -7.58 3.78 34.05
C ILE A 285 -7.51 3.96 32.54
N ILE A 286 -6.35 3.86 31.91
CA ILE A 286 -6.19 4.00 30.46
C ILE A 286 -5.61 2.71 29.87
N LYS A 287 -6.45 1.96 29.17
CA LYS A 287 -6.01 0.80 28.40
C LYS A 287 -5.55 1.26 27.03
N THR A 288 -4.47 0.64 26.53
CA THR A 288 -3.89 0.93 25.22
C THR A 288 -3.91 -0.34 24.37
N ASP A 289 -4.49 -0.26 23.17
CA ASP A 289 -4.39 -1.27 22.13
C ASP A 289 -3.65 -0.66 20.94
N ILE A 290 -2.46 -1.20 20.65
CA ILE A 290 -1.51 -0.62 19.69
C ILE A 290 -1.27 -1.60 18.56
N LYS A 291 -1.52 -1.14 17.33
CA LYS A 291 -1.25 -1.88 16.09
C LYS A 291 -0.19 -1.13 15.28
N ILE A 292 0.97 -1.75 15.07
CA ILE A 292 1.99 -1.31 14.14
C ILE A 292 1.66 -1.94 12.78
N SER A 293 1.34 -1.12 11.79
CA SER A 293 1.02 -1.59 10.43
C SER A 293 2.27 -1.75 9.56
N GLY A 294 3.35 -1.03 9.88
CA GLY A 294 4.64 -1.16 9.22
C GLY A 294 5.68 -0.19 9.77
N GLU A 295 6.93 -0.58 9.66
CA GLU A 295 8.08 0.27 9.94
C GLU A 295 8.38 1.17 8.72
N PRO A 296 9.06 2.32 8.90
CA PRO A 296 9.51 3.11 7.77
C PRO A 296 10.57 2.35 6.99
N PHE A 297 10.59 2.53 5.68
CA PHE A 297 11.65 2.00 4.86
C PHE A 297 12.16 3.05 3.87
N TYR A 298 13.42 2.92 3.47
CA TYR A 298 14.07 3.76 2.49
C TYR A 298 14.94 2.91 1.57
N SER A 299 14.66 2.96 0.27
CA SER A 299 15.45 2.35 -0.78
C SER A 299 16.35 3.44 -1.38
N LYS A 300 17.63 3.40 -1.06
CA LYS A 300 18.58 4.40 -1.61
C LYS A 300 18.48 4.46 -3.13
N PRO A 301 18.32 5.67 -3.73
CA PRO A 301 18.27 5.80 -5.18
C PRO A 301 19.53 5.24 -5.83
N GLY A 302 19.43 4.03 -6.38
CA GLY A 302 20.50 3.30 -7.05
C GLY A 302 20.14 3.04 -8.51
N TYR A 303 20.60 1.90 -9.01
CA TYR A 303 20.37 1.45 -10.38
C TYR A 303 18.88 1.43 -10.73
N LEU A 304 18.05 0.75 -9.93
CA LEU A 304 16.60 0.61 -10.18
C LEU A 304 15.88 1.96 -10.29
N ALA A 305 16.10 2.86 -9.34
CA ALA A 305 15.45 4.18 -9.35
C ALA A 305 15.84 5.00 -10.58
N LYS A 306 17.12 4.93 -11.01
CA LYS A 306 17.60 5.60 -12.22
C LYS A 306 17.01 4.98 -13.48
N LEU A 307 16.91 3.65 -13.54
CA LEU A 307 16.33 2.90 -14.64
C LEU A 307 14.87 3.31 -14.84
N VAL A 308 14.06 3.28 -13.76
CA VAL A 308 12.65 3.69 -13.80
C VAL A 308 12.52 5.15 -14.22
N LYS A 309 13.29 6.06 -13.61
CA LYS A 309 13.28 7.49 -13.96
C LYS A 309 13.57 7.74 -15.44
N LYS A 310 14.56 7.03 -16.01
CA LYS A 310 14.93 7.14 -17.42
C LYS A 310 13.78 6.70 -18.33
N SER A 311 13.15 5.57 -18.04
CA SER A 311 12.03 5.05 -18.83
C SER A 311 10.79 5.96 -18.71
N VAL A 312 10.50 6.47 -17.51
CA VAL A 312 9.43 7.46 -17.31
C VAL A 312 9.68 8.71 -18.14
N GLN A 313 10.87 9.29 -18.06
CA GLN A 313 11.20 10.50 -18.82
C GLN A 313 11.07 10.32 -20.33
N LYS A 314 11.41 9.13 -20.85
CA LYS A 314 11.28 8.80 -22.27
C LYS A 314 9.84 8.87 -22.77
N TYR A 315 8.87 8.38 -22.00
CA TYR A 315 7.47 8.30 -22.43
C TYR A 315 6.63 9.52 -22.03
N THR A 316 6.97 10.16 -20.90
CA THR A 316 6.20 11.28 -20.37
C THR A 316 6.84 12.65 -20.60
N GLY A 317 8.13 12.70 -20.93
CA GLY A 317 8.93 13.92 -20.95
C GLY A 317 9.23 14.50 -19.55
N ILE A 318 8.76 13.85 -18.48
CA ILE A 318 8.84 14.35 -17.10
C ILE A 318 10.06 13.74 -16.38
N SER A 319 10.85 14.57 -15.73
CA SER A 319 11.91 14.13 -14.82
C SER A 319 11.32 13.91 -13.42
N SER A 320 11.00 12.65 -13.10
CA SER A 320 10.35 12.29 -11.83
C SER A 320 11.10 12.79 -10.60
N GLU A 321 10.36 13.21 -9.58
CA GLU A 321 10.87 13.43 -8.23
C GLU A 321 10.93 12.11 -7.46
N PHE A 322 11.99 11.92 -6.65
CA PHE A 322 12.06 10.83 -5.68
C PHE A 322 11.44 11.27 -4.36
N SER A 323 10.54 10.47 -3.81
CA SER A 323 9.78 10.84 -2.62
C SER A 323 9.62 9.67 -1.64
N THR A 324 9.48 10.00 -0.36
CA THR A 324 9.17 9.07 0.73
C THR A 324 7.79 9.37 1.35
N SER A 325 7.02 10.28 0.74
CA SER A 325 5.69 10.67 1.23
C SER A 325 4.62 9.60 0.97
N GLY A 326 3.49 9.69 1.67
CA GLY A 326 2.31 8.86 1.47
C GLY A 326 2.12 7.76 2.52
N GLY A 327 1.11 6.90 2.27
CA GLY A 327 0.76 5.77 3.13
C GLY A 327 1.75 4.61 3.05
N THR A 328 1.53 3.57 3.82
CA THR A 328 2.29 2.30 3.72
C THR A 328 1.86 1.52 2.47
N SER A 329 2.73 0.65 1.97
CA SER A 329 2.48 -0.27 0.87
C SER A 329 3.25 -1.57 1.08
N ASP A 330 3.03 -2.56 0.25
CA ASP A 330 3.76 -3.83 0.30
C ASP A 330 5.25 -3.74 -0.01
N ALA A 331 5.71 -2.59 -0.54
CA ALA A 331 7.14 -2.31 -0.68
C ALA A 331 7.91 -2.43 0.64
N ARG A 332 7.24 -2.20 1.80
CA ARG A 332 7.82 -2.43 3.15
C ARG A 332 8.27 -3.86 3.42
N PHE A 333 7.63 -4.82 2.77
CA PHE A 333 8.01 -6.24 2.87
C PHE A 333 9.06 -6.60 1.81
N VAL A 334 8.86 -6.12 0.59
CA VAL A 334 9.75 -6.38 -0.56
C VAL A 334 11.17 -5.87 -0.33
N ILE A 335 11.33 -4.71 0.33
CA ILE A 335 12.66 -4.13 0.66
C ILE A 335 13.56 -5.08 1.46
N THR A 336 12.98 -6.04 2.18
CA THR A 336 13.75 -7.05 2.93
C THR A 336 14.45 -8.06 2.01
N LYS A 337 14.11 -8.09 0.72
CA LYS A 337 14.63 -9.04 -0.26
C LYS A 337 15.54 -8.40 -1.30
N CYS A 338 15.16 -7.24 -1.79
CA CYS A 338 15.90 -6.53 -2.84
C CYS A 338 15.60 -5.03 -2.82
N PRO A 339 16.41 -4.21 -3.51
CA PRO A 339 16.06 -2.82 -3.79
C PRO A 339 14.68 -2.71 -4.46
N VAL A 340 13.85 -1.82 -3.96
CA VAL A 340 12.47 -1.61 -4.41
C VAL A 340 12.20 -0.13 -4.67
N VAL A 341 11.39 0.14 -5.68
CA VAL A 341 10.76 1.45 -5.89
C VAL A 341 9.27 1.23 -6.14
N GLU A 342 8.48 2.24 -5.87
CA GLU A 342 7.07 2.20 -6.25
C GLU A 342 6.84 3.19 -7.39
N PHE A 343 6.16 2.72 -8.42
CA PHE A 343 5.79 3.54 -9.56
C PHE A 343 4.53 3.00 -10.24
N GLY A 344 3.55 3.88 -10.40
CA GLY A 344 2.29 3.58 -11.09
C GLY A 344 1.53 4.86 -11.44
N LEU A 345 0.22 4.78 -11.43
CA LEU A 345 -0.70 5.77 -11.94
C LEU A 345 -0.79 7.04 -11.09
N VAL A 346 -1.63 7.98 -11.58
CA VAL A 346 -2.00 9.19 -10.82
C VAL A 346 -3.01 8.83 -9.76
N GLY A 347 -2.61 8.95 -8.48
CA GLY A 347 -3.40 8.50 -7.32
C GLY A 347 -4.57 9.41 -6.91
N LYS A 348 -4.87 10.47 -7.66
CA LYS A 348 -5.87 11.48 -7.27
C LYS A 348 -7.28 10.91 -6.99
N LYS A 349 -7.67 9.84 -7.69
CA LYS A 349 -8.99 9.22 -7.56
C LYS A 349 -8.98 7.90 -6.77
N MET A 350 -7.82 7.46 -6.25
CA MET A 350 -7.75 6.24 -5.44
C MET A 350 -8.69 6.34 -4.23
N HIS A 351 -9.39 5.25 -3.90
CA HIS A 351 -10.36 5.14 -2.82
C HIS A 351 -11.57 6.10 -2.90
N ALA A 352 -11.64 6.96 -3.91
CA ALA A 352 -12.76 7.89 -4.09
C ALA A 352 -14.02 7.18 -4.65
N ILE A 353 -15.17 7.80 -4.47
CA ILE A 353 -16.37 7.50 -5.26
C ILE A 353 -16.08 7.92 -6.71
N ASP A 354 -16.61 7.16 -7.68
CA ASP A 354 -16.35 7.35 -9.11
C ASP A 354 -14.86 7.25 -9.47
N GLU A 355 -14.13 6.35 -8.81
CA GLU A 355 -12.77 6.03 -9.16
C GLU A 355 -12.70 5.67 -10.65
N SER A 356 -11.76 6.28 -11.36
CA SER A 356 -11.54 6.03 -12.78
C SER A 356 -10.12 6.42 -13.20
N VAL A 357 -9.63 5.80 -14.26
CA VAL A 357 -8.31 6.02 -14.84
C VAL A 357 -8.41 6.35 -16.33
N GLN A 358 -7.60 7.29 -16.80
CA GLN A 358 -7.49 7.60 -18.23
C GLN A 358 -6.84 6.43 -18.98
N ILE A 359 -7.42 6.03 -20.12
CA ILE A 359 -6.88 4.96 -20.98
C ILE A 359 -5.44 5.24 -21.39
N SER A 360 -5.12 6.49 -21.73
CA SER A 360 -3.77 6.90 -22.11
C SER A 360 -2.75 6.60 -21.01
N GLN A 361 -3.10 6.81 -19.74
CA GLN A 361 -2.19 6.53 -18.62
C GLN A 361 -1.93 5.03 -18.47
N VAL A 362 -2.91 4.17 -18.72
CA VAL A 362 -2.74 2.71 -18.68
C VAL A 362 -1.80 2.24 -19.78
N ILE A 363 -1.98 2.77 -21.01
CA ILE A 363 -1.13 2.48 -22.16
C ILE A 363 0.31 2.98 -21.91
N ASP A 364 0.46 4.21 -21.44
CA ASP A 364 1.77 4.79 -21.15
C ASP A 364 2.48 4.00 -20.06
N LEU A 365 1.76 3.54 -19.03
CA LEU A 365 2.32 2.73 -17.95
C LEU A 365 2.81 1.35 -18.46
N GLU A 366 2.05 0.68 -19.36
CA GLU A 366 2.48 -0.55 -20.03
C GLU A 366 3.78 -0.31 -20.82
N ASN A 367 3.83 0.78 -21.60
CA ASN A 367 5.01 1.15 -22.38
C ASN A 367 6.23 1.42 -21.49
N ILE A 368 6.04 2.13 -20.36
CA ILE A 368 7.09 2.41 -19.39
C ILE A 368 7.62 1.12 -18.77
N TYR A 369 6.73 0.21 -18.33
CA TYR A 369 7.15 -1.07 -17.75
C TYR A 369 7.87 -1.95 -18.78
N THR A 370 7.41 -1.95 -20.03
CA THR A 370 8.06 -2.65 -21.13
C THR A 370 9.48 -2.11 -21.37
N ASP A 371 9.64 -0.79 -21.40
CA ASP A 371 10.95 -0.14 -21.60
C ASP A 371 11.91 -0.42 -20.43
N ILE A 372 11.40 -0.42 -19.19
CA ILE A 372 12.17 -0.80 -17.99
C ILE A 372 12.72 -2.22 -18.14
N LEU A 373 11.89 -3.18 -18.51
CA LEU A 373 12.31 -4.56 -18.71
C LEU A 373 13.34 -4.68 -19.85
N LYS A 374 13.10 -4.03 -20.99
CA LYS A 374 14.02 -4.04 -22.13
C LYS A 374 15.38 -3.41 -21.79
N ASN A 375 15.40 -2.29 -21.06
CA ASN A 375 16.65 -1.68 -20.62
C ASN A 375 17.38 -2.58 -19.60
N TYR A 376 16.65 -3.22 -18.68
CA TYR A 376 17.24 -4.19 -17.74
C TYR A 376 17.95 -5.34 -18.46
N ILE A 377 17.31 -5.92 -19.49
CA ILE A 377 17.89 -6.97 -20.35
C ILE A 377 19.20 -6.49 -20.98
N ASN A 378 19.19 -5.29 -21.58
CA ASN A 378 20.36 -4.74 -22.24
C ASN A 378 21.55 -4.57 -21.26
N ASP A 379 21.26 -4.17 -20.02
CA ASP A 379 22.28 -4.00 -19.00
C ASP A 379 22.80 -5.35 -18.47
N VAL A 380 21.95 -6.37 -18.35
CA VAL A 380 22.35 -7.75 -18.03
C VAL A 380 23.26 -8.29 -19.13
N ASN A 381 22.87 -8.14 -20.40
CA ASN A 381 23.67 -8.58 -21.56
C ASN A 381 25.08 -7.95 -21.60
N ARG A 382 25.19 -6.67 -21.26
CA ARG A 382 26.50 -5.99 -21.24
C ARG A 382 27.41 -6.55 -20.14
N LYS A 383 26.85 -6.89 -18.97
CA LYS A 383 27.62 -7.45 -17.85
C LYS A 383 28.09 -8.89 -18.09
N THR A 384 27.39 -9.65 -18.93
CA THR A 384 27.76 -11.05 -19.25
C THR A 384 28.77 -11.13 -20.39
N ARG A 385 28.97 -10.07 -21.18
CA ARG A 385 29.93 -10.01 -22.33
C ARG A 385 31.22 -9.27 -22.02
N GLY A 386 31.33 -8.59 -20.89
CA GLY A 386 32.55 -7.92 -20.42
C GLY A 386 33.10 -8.62 -19.18
#